data_9f9b923d10cc40c48fbe4840e185d866
#
_entry.id   9f9b923d10cc40c48fbe4840e185d866
#
_cell.length_a   1.000
_cell.length_b   1.000
_cell.length_c   1.000
_cell.angle_alpha   90.00
_cell.angle_beta   90.00
_cell.angle_gamma   90.00
#
_symmetry.space_group_name_H-M   'P 1'
#
loop_
_entity.id
_entity.type
_entity.pdbx_description
1 polymer ?
#
loop_
_entity_poly.entity_id
_entity_poly.type
_entity_poly.pdbx_seq_one_letter_code
_entity_poly.pdbx_strand_id
1 'polypeptide(L)'
;FLIIITACSESDLIIHKQNGLMLEDLKEKNTVINFWADWCPPCIKEIPELNALYEENKDELNVYLFHFDELAGAELDEQLIRFNARIPSLLTSPYQIFGIDIPETLPVTVIIDRDLNVKEVLRGPQTKESIIQRLELIN
;
A
#
# COMPACT_ATOMS: atom_id res chain seq x y z
N PHE A 1 14.58 -37.14 -22.52
CA PHE A 1 14.54 -36.41 -21.24
C PHE A 1 14.06 -35.02 -21.50
N LEU A 2 12.80 -34.73 -21.14
CA LEU A 2 12.20 -33.40 -21.28
C LEU A 2 12.56 -32.63 -20.01
N ILE A 3 13.45 -31.64 -20.10
CA ILE A 3 13.73 -30.73 -19.00
C ILE A 3 12.58 -29.74 -18.98
N ILE A 4 11.65 -29.89 -18.04
CA ILE A 4 10.65 -28.90 -17.74
C ILE A 4 11.37 -27.80 -16.95
N ILE A 5 11.72 -26.70 -17.62
CA ILE A 5 12.18 -25.49 -16.97
C ILE A 5 10.92 -24.83 -16.38
N THR A 6 10.67 -25.05 -15.10
CA THR A 6 9.72 -24.24 -14.34
C THR A 6 10.31 -22.85 -14.26
N ALA A 7 9.82 -21.94 -15.10
CA ALA A 7 10.08 -20.51 -14.94
C ALA A 7 9.45 -20.11 -13.60
N CYS A 8 10.29 -19.84 -12.60
CA CYS A 8 9.85 -19.08 -11.41
C CYS A 8 9.45 -17.69 -11.90
N SER A 9 8.16 -17.41 -11.95
CA SER A 9 7.67 -16.06 -12.17
C SER A 9 8.06 -15.23 -10.95
N GLU A 10 8.99 -14.28 -11.12
CA GLU A 10 9.31 -13.32 -10.07
C GLU A 10 8.10 -12.40 -9.86
N SER A 11 7.77 -12.13 -8.60
CA SER A 11 6.69 -11.20 -8.25
C SER A 11 7.10 -9.77 -8.59
N ASP A 12 6.15 -8.98 -9.13
CA ASP A 12 6.36 -7.56 -9.41
C ASP A 12 6.43 -6.72 -8.13
N LEU A 13 5.65 -7.12 -7.11
CA LEU A 13 5.58 -6.46 -5.81
C LEU A 13 5.97 -7.43 -4.70
N ILE A 14 6.86 -6.99 -3.83
CA ILE A 14 7.27 -7.71 -2.61
C ILE A 14 6.51 -7.09 -1.43
N ILE A 15 5.87 -7.95 -0.64
CA ILE A 15 5.13 -7.57 0.57
C ILE A 15 5.89 -8.12 1.78
N HIS A 16 6.04 -7.29 2.80
CA HIS A 16 6.71 -7.67 4.04
C HIS A 16 6.04 -8.90 4.67
N LYS A 17 6.82 -9.96 4.91
CA LYS A 17 6.37 -11.26 5.49
C LYS A 17 5.20 -11.94 4.79
N GLN A 18 4.92 -11.61 3.56
CA GLN A 18 3.87 -12.24 2.76
C GLN A 18 4.42 -12.69 1.40
N ASN A 19 3.63 -13.46 0.67
CA ASN A 19 3.92 -13.78 -0.72
C ASN A 19 3.90 -12.50 -1.56
N GLY A 20 4.79 -12.41 -2.54
CA GLY A 20 4.77 -11.35 -3.52
C GLY A 20 3.53 -11.42 -4.42
N LEU A 21 3.21 -10.31 -5.07
CA LEU A 21 2.09 -10.17 -6.00
C LEU A 21 2.59 -9.83 -7.40
N MET A 22 1.83 -10.28 -8.40
CA MET A 22 1.93 -9.76 -9.75
C MET A 22 1.08 -8.48 -9.87
N LEU A 23 1.47 -7.55 -10.73
CA LEU A 23 0.64 -6.35 -10.99
C LEU A 23 -0.76 -6.70 -11.51
N GLU A 24 -0.88 -7.81 -12.21
CA GLU A 24 -2.17 -8.32 -12.71
C GLU A 24 -3.16 -8.63 -11.56
N ASP A 25 -2.65 -9.11 -10.42
CA ASP A 25 -3.50 -9.42 -9.25
C ASP A 25 -4.15 -8.16 -8.66
N LEU A 26 -3.52 -6.98 -8.81
CA LEU A 26 -4.09 -5.71 -8.35
C LEU A 26 -5.31 -5.25 -9.17
N LYS A 27 -5.45 -5.74 -10.40
CA LYS A 27 -6.54 -5.32 -11.31
C LYS A 27 -7.93 -5.85 -10.90
N GLU A 28 -7.97 -6.76 -9.94
CA GLU A 28 -9.25 -7.26 -9.41
C GLU A 28 -9.99 -6.20 -8.58
N LYS A 29 -9.25 -5.29 -7.93
CA LYS A 29 -9.77 -4.29 -6.99
C LYS A 29 -9.03 -2.97 -7.12
N ASN A 30 -9.66 -1.87 -6.71
CA ASN A 30 -8.93 -0.62 -6.53
C ASN A 30 -7.89 -0.79 -5.42
N THR A 31 -6.78 -0.05 -5.54
CA THR A 31 -5.67 -0.15 -4.59
C THR A 31 -5.44 1.19 -3.90
N VAL A 32 -5.27 1.15 -2.59
CA VAL A 32 -4.91 2.29 -1.74
C VAL A 32 -3.51 2.04 -1.19
N ILE A 33 -2.60 2.98 -1.39
CA ILE A 33 -1.24 2.95 -0.81
C ILE A 33 -1.07 4.19 0.06
N ASN A 34 -0.77 3.98 1.34
CA ASN A 34 -0.44 5.05 2.27
C ASN A 34 1.06 5.13 2.52
N PHE A 35 1.62 6.30 2.31
CA PHE A 35 3.02 6.63 2.56
C PHE A 35 3.16 7.22 3.95
N TRP A 36 3.96 6.59 4.79
CA TRP A 36 4.12 6.94 6.19
C TRP A 36 5.57 6.81 6.67
N ALA A 37 5.85 7.34 7.84
CA ALA A 37 7.08 7.13 8.57
C ALA A 37 6.85 7.24 10.10
N ASP A 38 7.71 6.62 10.90
CA ASP A 38 7.64 6.64 12.36
C ASP A 38 7.90 8.03 12.97
N TRP A 39 8.66 8.86 12.27
CA TRP A 39 8.94 10.25 12.66
C TRP A 39 7.84 11.24 12.23
N CYS A 40 6.74 10.76 11.69
CA CYS A 40 5.63 11.57 11.22
C CYS A 40 4.42 11.41 12.14
N PRO A 41 4.20 12.31 13.13
CA PRO A 41 3.08 12.19 14.07
C PRO A 41 1.69 12.10 13.41
N PRO A 42 1.35 12.90 12.37
CA PRO A 42 0.08 12.74 11.67
C PRO A 42 -0.10 11.38 11.00
N CYS A 43 1.00 10.76 10.49
CA CYS A 43 0.97 9.43 9.91
C CYS A 43 0.57 8.38 10.95
N ILE A 44 1.16 8.46 12.13
CA ILE A 44 0.86 7.54 13.24
C ILE A 44 -0.59 7.65 13.68
N LYS A 45 -1.12 8.86 13.76
CA LYS A 45 -2.52 9.12 14.13
C LYS A 45 -3.51 8.58 13.11
N GLU A 46 -3.11 8.45 11.86
CA GLU A 46 -3.93 7.93 10.77
C GLU A 46 -4.03 6.39 10.77
N ILE A 47 -3.08 5.68 11.37
CA ILE A 47 -3.01 4.21 11.36
C ILE A 47 -4.32 3.53 11.80
N PRO A 48 -5.02 3.94 12.85
CA PRO A 48 -6.30 3.33 13.22
C PRO A 48 -7.37 3.42 12.12
N GLU A 49 -7.44 4.53 11.40
CA GLU A 49 -8.34 4.73 10.25
C GLU A 49 -7.99 3.79 9.09
N LEU A 50 -6.70 3.65 8.80
CA LEU A 50 -6.22 2.74 7.77
C LEU A 50 -6.41 1.28 8.15
N ASN A 51 -6.24 0.91 9.42
CA ASN A 51 -6.57 -0.43 9.91
C ASN A 51 -8.05 -0.75 9.68
N ALA A 52 -8.94 0.18 10.04
CA ALA A 52 -10.38 0.02 9.84
C ALA A 52 -10.72 -0.10 8.35
N LEU A 53 -10.14 0.75 7.50
CA LEU A 53 -10.30 0.67 6.05
C LEU A 53 -9.91 -0.71 5.52
N TYR A 54 -8.74 -1.20 5.92
CA TYR A 54 -8.22 -2.51 5.50
C TYR A 54 -9.13 -3.67 5.97
N GLU A 55 -9.45 -3.69 7.27
CA GLU A 55 -10.17 -4.81 7.88
C GLU A 55 -11.62 -4.92 7.38
N GLU A 56 -12.28 -3.79 7.17
CA GLU A 56 -13.69 -3.73 6.76
C GLU A 56 -13.88 -3.91 5.25
N ASN A 57 -12.85 -3.72 4.42
CA ASN A 57 -12.97 -3.70 2.96
C ASN A 57 -12.04 -4.70 2.24
N LYS A 58 -11.58 -5.75 2.91
CA LYS A 58 -10.66 -6.75 2.33
C LYS A 58 -11.11 -7.36 1.02
N ASP A 59 -12.43 -7.54 0.87
CA ASP A 59 -13.02 -8.18 -0.31
C ASP A 59 -13.15 -7.22 -1.49
N GLU A 60 -13.09 -5.90 -1.24
CA GLU A 60 -13.35 -4.86 -2.24
C GLU A 60 -12.14 -3.98 -2.55
N LEU A 61 -11.15 -3.93 -1.63
CA LEU A 61 -9.98 -3.07 -1.74
C LEU A 61 -8.69 -3.83 -1.49
N ASN A 62 -7.64 -3.45 -2.22
CA ASN A 62 -6.27 -3.70 -1.84
C ASN A 62 -5.78 -2.49 -1.03
N VAL A 63 -5.30 -2.69 0.18
CA VAL A 63 -4.77 -1.61 1.03
C VAL A 63 -3.36 -1.97 1.47
N TYR A 64 -2.41 -1.07 1.24
CA TYR A 64 -1.01 -1.26 1.60
C TYR A 64 -0.44 -0.03 2.28
N LEU A 65 0.52 -0.25 3.17
CA LEU A 65 1.44 0.76 3.65
C LEU A 65 2.73 0.73 2.81
N PHE A 66 3.38 1.87 2.71
CA PHE A 66 4.76 1.97 2.23
C PHE A 66 5.55 2.90 3.16
N HIS A 67 6.61 2.38 3.78
CA HIS A 67 7.45 3.19 4.65
C HIS A 67 8.32 4.12 3.81
N PHE A 68 8.26 5.43 4.08
CA PHE A 68 8.95 6.45 3.29
C PHE A 68 10.47 6.24 3.23
N ASP A 69 11.08 5.80 4.34
CA ASP A 69 12.51 5.50 4.40
C ASP A 69 12.85 4.08 3.91
N GLU A 70 11.91 3.41 3.26
CA GLU A 70 12.09 2.07 2.66
C GLU A 70 12.60 1.01 3.65
N LEU A 71 12.14 1.08 4.89
CA LEU A 71 12.49 0.11 5.93
C LEU A 71 12.00 -1.30 5.57
N ALA A 72 12.77 -2.30 6.02
CA ALA A 72 12.48 -3.71 5.82
C ALA A 72 12.93 -4.53 7.05
N GLY A 73 12.58 -5.82 7.08
CA GLY A 73 13.04 -6.76 8.08
C GLY A 73 12.64 -6.35 9.50
N ALA A 74 13.55 -6.56 10.46
CA ALA A 74 13.29 -6.36 11.88
C ALA A 74 12.95 -4.90 12.24
N GLU A 75 13.53 -3.93 11.57
CA GLU A 75 13.24 -2.50 11.81
C GLU A 75 11.80 -2.15 11.43
N LEU A 76 11.33 -2.65 10.28
CA LEU A 76 9.94 -2.44 9.88
C LEU A 76 8.98 -3.17 10.82
N ASP A 77 9.31 -4.40 11.22
CA ASP A 77 8.51 -5.17 12.19
C ASP A 77 8.30 -4.42 13.49
N GLU A 78 9.38 -3.88 14.05
CA GLU A 78 9.32 -3.14 15.30
C GLU A 78 8.36 -1.95 15.20
N GLN A 79 8.40 -1.21 14.10
CA GLN A 79 7.53 -0.06 13.91
C GLN A 79 6.09 -0.46 13.68
N LEU A 80 5.81 -1.47 12.85
CA LEU A 80 4.46 -1.96 12.62
C LEU A 80 3.80 -2.44 13.91
N ILE A 81 4.55 -3.16 14.75
CA ILE A 81 4.08 -3.61 16.07
C ILE A 81 3.86 -2.43 17.01
N ARG A 82 4.85 -1.54 17.10
CA ARG A 82 4.82 -0.37 17.99
C ARG A 82 3.61 0.52 17.75
N PHE A 83 3.24 0.74 16.52
CA PHE A 83 2.11 1.59 16.14
C PHE A 83 0.83 0.81 15.85
N ASN A 84 0.82 -0.49 16.12
CA ASN A 84 -0.32 -1.37 15.88
C ASN A 84 -0.85 -1.28 14.44
N ALA A 85 0.05 -1.19 13.46
CA ALA A 85 -0.29 -1.18 12.06
C ALA A 85 -0.51 -2.62 11.58
N ARG A 86 -1.75 -2.93 11.15
CA ARG A 86 -2.16 -4.28 10.71
C ARG A 86 -2.31 -4.41 9.21
N ILE A 87 -2.06 -3.33 8.50
CA ILE A 87 -2.12 -3.27 7.04
C ILE A 87 -0.83 -3.88 6.47
N PRO A 88 -0.91 -4.71 5.40
CA PRO A 88 0.29 -5.19 4.71
C PRO A 88 1.18 -4.05 4.24
N SER A 89 2.49 -4.19 4.37
CA SER A 89 3.46 -3.18 3.94
C SER A 89 4.20 -3.64 2.70
N LEU A 90 4.20 -2.80 1.67
CA LEU A 90 5.02 -3.00 0.48
C LEU A 90 6.50 -2.79 0.82
N LEU A 91 7.37 -3.62 0.25
CA LEU A 91 8.82 -3.43 0.24
C LEU A 91 9.30 -2.92 -1.12
N THR A 92 8.59 -3.27 -2.20
CA THR A 92 8.88 -2.72 -3.52
C THR A 92 8.40 -1.28 -3.59
N SER A 93 9.30 -0.38 -3.99
CA SER A 93 8.97 1.04 -4.15
C SER A 93 7.86 1.24 -5.20
N PRO A 94 6.75 1.90 -4.85
CA PRO A 94 5.65 2.12 -5.77
C PRO A 94 5.87 3.29 -6.74
N TYR A 95 6.88 4.12 -6.53
CA TYR A 95 7.08 5.36 -7.28
C TYR A 95 7.22 5.13 -8.79
N GLN A 96 8.13 4.24 -9.20
CA GLN A 96 8.37 3.95 -10.61
C GLN A 96 7.27 3.09 -11.22
N ILE A 97 6.74 2.13 -10.45
CA ILE A 97 5.74 1.19 -10.93
C ILE A 97 4.45 1.90 -11.34
N PHE A 98 3.99 2.86 -10.53
CA PHE A 98 2.73 3.57 -10.74
C PHE A 98 2.90 5.01 -11.23
N GLY A 99 4.13 5.47 -11.46
CA GLY A 99 4.40 6.86 -11.85
C GLY A 99 4.02 7.88 -10.77
N ILE A 100 4.29 7.56 -9.51
CA ILE A 100 3.99 8.41 -8.36
C ILE A 100 5.22 9.26 -8.04
N ASP A 101 5.03 10.57 -7.87
CA ASP A 101 6.09 11.45 -7.38
C ASP A 101 6.40 11.15 -5.90
N ILE A 102 7.67 11.24 -5.53
CA ILE A 102 8.09 11.09 -4.14
C ILE A 102 7.45 12.23 -3.32
N PRO A 103 6.70 11.91 -2.25
CA PRO A 103 6.05 12.93 -1.44
C PRO A 103 7.05 13.90 -0.80
N GLU A 104 6.77 15.20 -0.88
CA GLU A 104 7.55 16.22 -0.15
C GLU A 104 7.14 16.32 1.31
N THR A 105 5.90 15.94 1.62
CA THR A 105 5.33 15.93 2.98
C THR A 105 4.54 14.65 3.20
N LEU A 106 4.42 14.21 4.47
CA LEU A 106 3.67 13.03 4.87
C LEU A 106 2.53 13.39 5.86
N PRO A 107 1.47 12.61 5.92
CA PRO A 107 1.19 11.40 5.11
C PRO A 107 0.66 11.75 3.72
N VAL A 108 0.78 10.79 2.80
CA VAL A 108 0.14 10.83 1.49
C VAL A 108 -0.56 9.50 1.26
N THR A 109 -1.79 9.55 0.76
CA THR A 109 -2.56 8.39 0.36
C THR A 109 -2.83 8.45 -1.14
N VAL A 110 -2.46 7.40 -1.86
CA VAL A 110 -2.66 7.30 -3.30
C VAL A 110 -3.73 6.25 -3.60
N ILE A 111 -4.66 6.60 -4.48
CA ILE A 111 -5.69 5.69 -4.97
C ILE A 111 -5.39 5.33 -6.42
N ILE A 112 -5.34 4.03 -6.71
CA ILE A 112 -5.02 3.44 -7.99
C ILE A 112 -6.21 2.62 -8.44
N ASP A 113 -6.67 2.81 -9.67
CA ASP A 113 -7.78 2.06 -10.23
C ASP A 113 -7.38 0.65 -10.70
N ARG A 114 -8.34 -0.12 -11.18
CA ARG A 114 -8.14 -1.48 -11.69
C ARG A 114 -7.30 -1.55 -12.97
N ASP A 115 -7.14 -0.44 -13.68
CA ASP A 115 -6.26 -0.34 -14.85
C ASP A 115 -4.84 0.10 -14.47
N LEU A 116 -4.54 0.14 -13.15
CA LEU A 116 -3.26 0.55 -12.55
C LEU A 116 -2.92 2.03 -12.78
N ASN A 117 -3.94 2.87 -13.03
CA ASN A 117 -3.76 4.31 -13.13
C ASN A 117 -3.94 4.98 -11.77
N VAL A 118 -3.04 5.90 -11.45
CA VAL A 118 -3.20 6.78 -10.29
C VAL A 118 -4.37 7.74 -10.54
N LYS A 119 -5.39 7.66 -9.69
CA LYS A 119 -6.61 8.47 -9.80
C LYS A 119 -6.61 9.64 -8.81
N GLU A 120 -6.08 9.43 -7.62
CA GLU A 120 -6.05 10.43 -6.56
C GLU A 120 -4.72 10.38 -5.81
N VAL A 121 -4.24 11.56 -5.44
CA VAL A 121 -3.10 11.75 -4.52
C VAL A 121 -3.59 12.65 -3.41
N LEU A 122 -3.92 12.06 -2.26
CA LEU A 122 -4.48 12.74 -1.11
C LEU A 122 -3.36 13.14 -0.16
N ARG A 123 -3.10 14.43 -0.04
CA ARG A 123 -2.07 14.97 0.84
C ARG A 123 -2.65 15.29 2.22
N GLY A 124 -1.89 14.92 3.24
CA GLY A 124 -2.31 15.07 4.64
C GLY A 124 -3.12 13.88 5.16
N PRO A 125 -3.46 13.89 6.47
CA PRO A 125 -4.18 12.80 7.12
C PRO A 125 -5.57 12.59 6.52
N GLN A 126 -5.96 11.32 6.35
CA GLN A 126 -7.26 10.90 5.87
C GLN A 126 -8.01 10.13 6.96
N THR A 127 -9.32 10.13 6.89
CA THR A 127 -10.17 9.18 7.60
C THR A 127 -10.57 8.03 6.68
N LYS A 128 -11.03 6.93 7.25
CA LYS A 128 -11.62 5.84 6.46
C LYS A 128 -12.72 6.37 5.53
N GLU A 129 -13.61 7.20 6.06
CA GLU A 129 -14.73 7.78 5.30
C GLU A 129 -14.25 8.69 4.17
N SER A 130 -13.22 9.51 4.38
CA SER A 130 -12.69 10.38 3.32
C SER A 130 -12.11 9.59 2.16
N ILE A 131 -11.43 8.48 2.43
CA ILE A 131 -10.88 7.58 1.39
C ILE A 131 -12.03 6.88 0.64
N ILE A 132 -13.03 6.36 1.36
CA ILE A 132 -14.19 5.69 0.74
C ILE A 132 -14.95 6.64 -0.17
N GLN A 133 -15.18 7.89 0.24
CA GLN A 133 -15.83 8.90 -0.59
C GLN A 133 -15.07 9.14 -1.91
N ARG A 134 -13.73 9.15 -1.88
CA ARG A 134 -12.93 9.28 -3.10
C ARG A 134 -13.02 8.05 -4.00
N LEU A 135 -13.04 6.86 -3.41
CA LEU A 135 -13.21 5.61 -4.15
C LEU A 135 -14.56 5.55 -4.87
N GLU A 136 -15.63 6.05 -4.26
CA GLU A 136 -16.97 6.12 -4.88
C GLU A 136 -17.01 7.02 -6.13
N LEU A 137 -16.14 8.04 -6.19
CA LEU A 137 -16.08 8.96 -7.33
C LEU A 137 -15.34 8.39 -8.56
N ILE A 138 -14.57 7.33 -8.38
CA ILE A 138 -13.76 6.72 -9.46
C ILE A 138 -14.34 5.40 -9.97
N ASN A 139 -15.40 4.88 -9.35
CA ASN A 139 -16.10 3.64 -9.75
C ASN A 139 -17.16 3.90 -10.80
#